data_4a8145f1f5e9ff0e34ee6ff0c3e5ead4
#
_entry.id   4a8145f1f5e9ff0e34ee6ff0c3e5ead4
#
_cell.length_a   1.000
_cell.length_b   1.000
_cell.length_c   1.000
_cell.angle_alpha   90.00
_cell.angle_beta   90.00
_cell.angle_gamma   90.00
#
_symmetry.space_group_name_H-M   'P 1'
#
loop_
_entity.id
_entity.type
_entity.pdbx_description
1 polymer ?
#
loop_
_entity_poly.entity_id
_entity_poly.type
_entity_poly.pdbx_seq_one_letter_code
_entity_poly.pdbx_strand_id
1 'polypeptide(L)'
;DRLTIHLSKFYHIHTILGTENSNELLREIGEYLYDLCGKFHVFHTAGDAFTVFADTKEQCERLKCEIQKRFESDWVVQENRIALDMETVVQHYPTDFKAIAEYYGMREFLLENAGKSGAQVIVEADADMTAQYRRRRKVEIAVARAIREKGFLVYYQPVYSLKEKQIV
;
A
#
# COMPACT_ATOMS: atom_id res chain seq x y z
N ASP A 1 -8.17 5.29 13.40
CA ASP A 1 -7.58 4.31 12.48
C ASP A 1 -7.87 4.72 11.04
N ARG A 2 -7.04 4.31 10.13
CA ARG A 2 -7.16 4.65 8.72
C ARG A 2 -6.89 3.42 7.86
N LEU A 3 -7.82 3.13 6.97
CA LEU A 3 -7.71 2.07 5.99
C LEU A 3 -7.51 2.71 4.60
N THR A 4 -6.46 2.32 3.92
CA THR A 4 -6.26 2.68 2.51
C THR A 4 -6.50 1.44 1.67
N ILE A 5 -7.49 1.50 0.80
CA ILE A 5 -7.91 0.44 -0.12
C ILE A 5 -7.32 0.80 -1.47
N HIS A 6 -6.42 -0.02 -1.98
CA HIS A 6 -5.80 0.11 -3.28
C HIS A 6 -6.35 -0.98 -4.21
N LEU A 7 -6.81 -0.59 -5.39
CA LEU A 7 -7.34 -1.51 -6.41
C LEU A 7 -6.18 -2.01 -7.27
N SER A 8 -5.74 -3.23 -7.01
CA SER A 8 -4.59 -3.80 -7.71
C SER A 8 -4.88 -3.96 -9.19
N LYS A 9 -3.90 -3.60 -10.02
CA LYS A 9 -4.01 -3.71 -11.49
C LYS A 9 -5.17 -2.93 -12.12
N PHE A 10 -5.70 -1.91 -11.45
CA PHE A 10 -6.82 -1.12 -11.94
C PHE A 10 -6.56 -0.51 -13.33
N TYR A 11 -5.29 -0.20 -13.65
CA TYR A 11 -4.91 0.24 -14.98
C TYR A 11 -5.31 -0.77 -16.09
N HIS A 12 -5.15 -2.07 -15.85
CA HIS A 12 -5.57 -3.09 -16.82
C HIS A 12 -7.08 -3.14 -16.97
N ILE A 13 -7.80 -3.01 -15.85
CA ILE A 13 -9.27 -2.96 -15.85
C ILE A 13 -9.74 -1.72 -16.62
N HIS A 14 -9.13 -0.58 -16.36
CA HIS A 14 -9.41 0.65 -17.10
C HIS A 14 -9.17 0.50 -18.62
N THR A 15 -8.11 -0.20 -19.03
CA THR A 15 -7.80 -0.45 -20.43
C THR A 15 -8.85 -1.33 -21.11
N ILE A 16 -9.41 -2.30 -20.38
CA ILE A 16 -10.44 -3.22 -20.91
C ILE A 16 -11.82 -2.56 -20.94
N LEU A 17 -12.21 -1.88 -19.88
CA LEU A 17 -13.55 -1.30 -19.73
C LEU A 17 -13.72 0.05 -20.42
N GLY A 18 -12.63 0.75 -20.68
CA GLY A 18 -12.64 2.14 -21.09
C GLY A 18 -12.93 3.11 -19.95
N THR A 19 -12.79 4.41 -20.23
CA THR A 19 -12.84 5.46 -19.19
C THR A 19 -14.22 5.56 -18.52
N GLU A 20 -15.29 5.48 -19.30
CA GLU A 20 -16.66 5.68 -18.79
C GLU A 20 -17.04 4.57 -17.79
N ASN A 21 -16.90 3.31 -18.18
CA ASN A 21 -17.23 2.17 -17.32
C ASN A 21 -16.30 2.06 -16.11
N SER A 22 -15.03 2.46 -16.25
CA SER A 22 -14.11 2.50 -15.11
C SER A 22 -14.47 3.56 -14.11
N ASN A 23 -14.92 4.73 -14.56
CA ASN A 23 -15.42 5.78 -13.67
C ASN A 23 -16.72 5.37 -12.97
N GLU A 24 -17.61 4.66 -13.69
CA GLU A 24 -18.80 4.08 -13.09
C GLU A 24 -18.45 3.07 -11.99
N LEU A 25 -17.48 2.18 -12.25
CA LEU A 25 -17.00 1.22 -11.26
C LEU A 25 -16.43 1.92 -10.01
N LEU A 26 -15.61 2.94 -10.19
CA LEU A 26 -15.09 3.72 -9.07
C LEU A 26 -16.20 4.42 -8.28
N ARG A 27 -17.22 4.90 -8.97
CA ARG A 27 -18.40 5.51 -8.33
C ARG A 27 -19.14 4.49 -7.48
N GLU A 28 -19.42 3.30 -8.00
CA GLU A 28 -20.09 2.23 -7.26
C GLU A 28 -19.30 1.78 -6.02
N ILE A 29 -17.98 1.66 -6.14
CA ILE A 29 -17.11 1.37 -5.00
C ILE A 29 -17.20 2.50 -3.96
N GLY A 30 -17.16 3.75 -4.40
CA GLY A 30 -17.27 4.91 -3.54
C GLY A 30 -18.62 4.99 -2.82
N GLU A 31 -19.73 4.71 -3.51
CA GLU A 31 -21.08 4.66 -2.93
C GLU A 31 -21.20 3.54 -1.89
N TYR A 32 -20.70 2.34 -2.20
CA TYR A 32 -20.67 1.25 -1.23
C TYR A 32 -19.90 1.63 0.04
N LEU A 33 -18.71 2.19 -0.11
CA LEU A 33 -17.90 2.61 1.03
C LEU A 33 -18.55 3.75 1.82
N TYR A 34 -19.24 4.66 1.13
CA TYR A 34 -20.00 5.73 1.76
C TYR A 34 -21.16 5.20 2.60
N ASP A 35 -21.91 4.24 2.07
CA ASP A 35 -23.03 3.60 2.79
C ASP A 35 -22.53 2.81 4.00
N LEU A 36 -21.36 2.18 3.88
CA LEU A 36 -20.76 1.42 4.95
C LEU A 36 -20.19 2.30 6.09
N CYS A 37 -19.55 3.41 5.75
CA CYS A 37 -18.75 4.21 6.69
C CYS A 37 -19.39 5.55 7.05
N GLY A 38 -20.33 6.04 6.25
CA GLY A 38 -20.94 7.37 6.38
C GLY A 38 -20.12 8.50 5.77
N LYS A 39 -20.78 9.64 5.61
CA LYS A 39 -20.20 10.88 5.08
C LYS A 39 -19.04 11.34 5.97
N PHE A 40 -18.00 11.90 5.39
CA PHE A 40 -16.80 12.39 6.06
C PHE A 40 -15.78 11.32 6.50
N HIS A 41 -16.07 10.03 6.27
CA HIS A 41 -15.13 8.95 6.59
C HIS A 41 -14.53 8.28 5.35
N VAL A 42 -15.00 8.62 4.14
CA VAL A 42 -14.56 8.03 2.87
C VAL A 42 -14.05 9.10 1.93
N PHE A 43 -12.88 8.86 1.34
CA PHE A 43 -12.23 9.75 0.39
C PHE A 43 -11.65 8.95 -0.77
N HIS A 44 -11.93 9.36 -2.00
CA HIS A 44 -11.20 8.90 -3.18
C HIS A 44 -9.87 9.68 -3.24
N THR A 45 -8.76 9.02 -3.00
CA THR A 45 -7.47 9.68 -2.76
C THR A 45 -6.50 9.57 -3.93
N ALA A 46 -6.70 8.62 -4.83
CA ALA A 46 -5.98 8.47 -6.08
C ALA A 46 -6.86 7.73 -7.09
N GLY A 47 -6.47 7.66 -8.35
CA GLY A 47 -7.27 7.03 -9.41
C GLY A 47 -7.72 5.59 -9.11
N ASP A 48 -6.98 4.88 -8.30
CA ASP A 48 -7.18 3.49 -7.92
C ASP A 48 -7.21 3.27 -6.40
N ALA A 49 -7.38 4.32 -5.60
CA ALA A 49 -7.31 4.21 -4.15
C ALA A 49 -8.37 5.00 -3.40
N PHE A 50 -8.95 4.35 -2.41
CA PHE A 50 -9.87 4.95 -1.44
C PHE A 50 -9.24 4.95 -0.04
N THR A 51 -9.58 5.97 0.72
CA THR A 51 -9.21 6.04 2.14
C THR A 51 -10.46 6.11 2.99
N VAL A 52 -10.49 5.26 4.00
CA VAL A 52 -11.57 5.18 4.97
C VAL A 52 -11.00 5.45 6.37
N PHE A 53 -11.73 6.24 7.15
CA PHE A 53 -11.39 6.52 8.54
C PHE A 53 -12.32 5.76 9.48
N ALA A 54 -11.75 5.18 10.53
CA ALA A 54 -12.45 4.55 11.62
C ALA A 54 -12.09 5.27 12.94
N ASP A 55 -13.10 5.61 13.73
CA ASP A 55 -12.92 6.33 14.98
C ASP A 55 -12.45 5.42 16.12
N THR A 56 -12.87 4.15 16.08
CA THR A 56 -12.51 3.15 17.08
C THR A 56 -11.89 1.91 16.45
N LYS A 57 -11.18 1.14 17.25
CA LYS A 57 -10.59 -0.13 16.83
C LYS A 57 -11.66 -1.14 16.41
N GLU A 58 -12.76 -1.21 17.15
CA GLU A 58 -13.88 -2.12 16.86
C GLU A 58 -14.51 -1.77 15.50
N GLN A 59 -14.66 -0.47 15.22
CA GLN A 59 -15.13 -0.01 13.92
C GLN A 59 -14.13 -0.39 12.81
N CYS A 60 -12.84 -0.23 13.04
CA CYS A 60 -11.79 -0.60 12.09
C CYS A 60 -11.86 -2.10 11.74
N GLU A 61 -11.96 -2.98 12.75
CA GLU A 61 -12.09 -4.43 12.55
C GLU A 61 -13.34 -4.80 11.75
N ARG A 62 -14.48 -4.18 12.09
CA ARG A 62 -15.71 -4.39 11.34
C ARG A 62 -15.55 -3.97 9.88
N LEU A 63 -14.99 -2.80 9.62
CA LEU A 63 -14.80 -2.28 8.27
C LEU A 63 -13.85 -3.16 7.46
N LYS A 64 -12.76 -3.66 8.04
CA LYS A 64 -11.86 -4.63 7.39
C LYS A 64 -12.65 -5.85 6.90
N CYS A 65 -13.45 -6.45 7.77
CA CYS A 65 -14.21 -7.65 7.47
C CYS A 65 -15.26 -7.41 6.37
N GLU A 66 -16.04 -6.33 6.46
CA GLU A 66 -17.09 -6.01 5.48
C GLU A 66 -16.52 -5.65 4.11
N ILE A 67 -15.43 -4.87 4.07
CA ILE A 67 -14.74 -4.52 2.83
C ILE A 67 -14.17 -5.77 2.18
N GLN A 68 -13.44 -6.61 2.92
CA GLN A 68 -12.88 -7.85 2.40
C GLN A 68 -13.96 -8.75 1.80
N LYS A 69 -15.03 -8.99 2.55
CA LYS A 69 -16.16 -9.79 2.10
C LYS A 69 -16.82 -9.25 0.82
N ARG A 70 -16.96 -7.93 0.70
CA ARG A 70 -17.55 -7.30 -0.51
C ARG A 70 -16.66 -7.54 -1.73
N PHE A 71 -15.34 -7.43 -1.58
CA PHE A 71 -14.40 -7.61 -2.67
C PHE A 71 -14.15 -9.09 -3.07
N GLU A 72 -14.65 -10.04 -2.28
CA GLU A 72 -14.73 -11.46 -2.69
C GLU A 72 -15.79 -11.71 -3.77
N SER A 73 -16.70 -10.75 -3.96
CA SER A 73 -17.79 -10.83 -4.95
C SER A 73 -17.52 -9.87 -6.12
N ASP A 74 -17.98 -10.27 -7.30
CA ASP A 74 -17.87 -9.43 -8.48
C ASP A 74 -18.59 -8.08 -8.31
N TRP A 75 -18.03 -7.08 -8.94
CA TRP A 75 -18.68 -5.80 -9.18
C TRP A 75 -19.40 -5.86 -10.53
N VAL A 76 -20.55 -5.22 -10.64
CA VAL A 76 -21.35 -5.24 -11.87
C VAL A 76 -21.48 -3.82 -12.38
N VAL A 77 -20.90 -3.56 -13.54
CA VAL A 77 -21.02 -2.28 -14.23
C VAL A 77 -21.70 -2.54 -15.57
N GLN A 78 -22.90 -2.00 -15.76
CA GLN A 78 -23.77 -2.35 -16.86
C GLN A 78 -23.98 -3.89 -16.92
N GLU A 79 -23.52 -4.55 -17.98
CA GLU A 79 -23.63 -6.01 -18.14
C GLU A 79 -22.34 -6.78 -17.78
N ASN A 80 -21.29 -6.04 -17.40
CA ASN A 80 -19.97 -6.63 -17.13
C ASN A 80 -19.83 -7.01 -15.67
N ARG A 81 -19.38 -8.24 -15.41
CA ARG A 81 -18.97 -8.72 -14.08
C ARG A 81 -17.48 -8.58 -13.96
N ILE A 82 -17.02 -7.91 -12.91
CA ILE A 82 -15.64 -7.51 -12.72
C ILE A 82 -15.15 -8.00 -11.37
N ALA A 83 -14.25 -8.97 -11.37
CA ALA A 83 -13.50 -9.33 -10.17
C ALA A 83 -12.40 -8.29 -9.94
N LEU A 84 -12.33 -7.76 -8.73
CA LEU A 84 -11.32 -6.79 -8.32
C LEU A 84 -10.39 -7.38 -7.28
N ASP A 85 -9.10 -7.30 -7.53
CA ASP A 85 -8.08 -7.51 -6.50
C ASP A 85 -7.91 -6.21 -5.71
N MET A 86 -7.82 -6.33 -4.38
CA MET A 86 -7.53 -5.19 -3.52
C MET A 86 -6.40 -5.47 -2.55
N GLU A 87 -5.69 -4.42 -2.23
CA GLU A 87 -4.70 -4.36 -1.16
C GLU A 87 -5.15 -3.29 -0.16
N THR A 88 -5.44 -3.70 1.06
CA THR A 88 -5.84 -2.76 2.11
C THR A 88 -4.73 -2.58 3.12
N VAL A 89 -4.31 -1.35 3.32
CA VAL A 89 -3.33 -0.97 4.34
C VAL A 89 -4.06 -0.33 5.51
N VAL A 90 -3.81 -0.84 6.70
CA VAL A 90 -4.33 -0.29 7.96
C VAL A 90 -3.20 0.41 8.71
N GLN A 91 -3.44 1.64 9.12
CA GLN A 91 -2.49 2.45 9.89
C GLN A 91 -3.17 3.11 11.08
N HIS A 92 -2.49 3.13 12.22
CA HIS A 92 -2.99 3.68 13.47
C HIS A 92 -2.28 4.99 13.83
N TYR A 93 -3.06 6.04 14.06
CA TYR A 93 -2.54 7.30 14.58
C TYR A 93 -2.76 7.37 16.09
N PRO A 94 -1.79 7.80 16.87
CA PRO A 94 -0.43 8.25 16.52
C PRO A 94 0.66 7.17 16.62
N THR A 95 0.29 5.89 16.66
CA THR A 95 1.21 4.77 16.91
C THR A 95 2.19 4.55 15.77
N ASP A 96 1.69 4.46 14.54
CA ASP A 96 2.47 4.09 13.37
C ASP A 96 3.15 5.29 12.73
N PHE A 97 2.50 6.45 12.81
CA PHE A 97 3.04 7.71 12.28
C PHE A 97 2.62 8.90 13.15
N LYS A 98 3.43 9.96 13.14
CA LYS A 98 3.16 11.21 13.87
C LYS A 98 3.01 12.42 12.94
N ALA A 99 3.53 12.32 11.74
CA ALA A 99 3.48 13.38 10.74
C ALA A 99 2.96 12.85 9.42
N ILE A 100 2.33 13.71 8.63
CA ILE A 100 1.76 13.35 7.33
C ILE A 100 2.80 12.76 6.35
N ALA A 101 4.04 13.23 6.40
CA ALA A 101 5.12 12.71 5.58
C ALA A 101 5.50 11.27 5.95
N GLU A 102 5.44 10.92 7.25
CA GLU A 102 5.64 9.53 7.70
C GLU A 102 4.49 8.64 7.24
N TYR A 103 3.26 9.15 7.31
CA TYR A 103 2.07 8.46 6.85
C TYR A 103 2.22 7.97 5.41
N TYR A 104 2.53 8.88 4.48
CA TYR A 104 2.66 8.50 3.07
C TYR A 104 3.79 7.49 2.83
N GLY A 105 4.95 7.71 3.43
CA GLY A 105 6.07 6.78 3.30
C GLY A 105 5.80 5.40 3.89
N MET A 106 5.12 5.35 5.05
CA MET A 106 4.72 4.09 5.67
C MET A 106 3.66 3.35 4.85
N ARG A 107 2.69 4.08 4.29
CA ARG A 107 1.69 3.52 3.39
C ARG A 107 2.33 2.83 2.19
N GLU A 108 3.24 3.50 1.49
CA GLU A 108 3.94 2.92 0.34
C GLU A 108 4.74 1.68 0.74
N PHE A 109 5.43 1.73 1.87
CA PHE A 109 6.17 0.58 2.39
C PHE A 109 5.25 -0.62 2.67
N LEU A 110 4.06 -0.39 3.22
CA LEU A 110 3.09 -1.44 3.51
C LEU A 110 2.48 -2.00 2.22
N LEU A 111 2.15 -1.15 1.23
CA LEU A 111 1.68 -1.59 -0.09
C LEU A 111 2.73 -2.43 -0.84
N GLU A 112 4.02 -2.06 -0.78
CA GLU A 112 5.10 -2.87 -1.36
C GLU A 112 5.17 -4.29 -0.76
N ASN A 113 4.75 -4.44 0.50
CA ASN A 113 4.71 -5.74 1.17
C ASN A 113 3.38 -6.47 0.94
N ALA A 114 2.26 -5.75 0.78
CA ALA A 114 0.96 -6.31 0.45
C ALA A 114 0.97 -7.06 -0.87
N GLY A 115 1.47 -6.46 -1.93
CA GLY A 115 1.49 -7.02 -3.29
C GLY A 115 2.26 -8.34 -3.46
N LYS A 116 2.93 -8.82 -2.42
CA LYS A 116 3.62 -10.12 -2.41
C LYS A 116 2.76 -11.27 -1.91
N SER A 117 1.59 -11.00 -1.38
CA SER A 117 0.82 -11.98 -0.58
C SER A 117 -0.47 -12.50 -1.26
N GLY A 118 -0.89 -11.99 -2.40
CA GLY A 118 -2.08 -12.49 -3.13
C GLY A 118 -3.17 -11.46 -3.42
N ALA A 119 -4.37 -11.91 -3.81
CA ALA A 119 -5.41 -11.10 -4.42
C ALA A 119 -6.21 -10.22 -3.44
N GLN A 120 -6.49 -10.62 -2.25
CA GLN A 120 -7.33 -9.89 -1.28
C GLN A 120 -6.55 -9.72 0.03
N VAL A 121 -5.61 -8.78 0.03
CA VAL A 121 -4.65 -8.67 1.14
C VAL A 121 -4.97 -7.47 2.03
N ILE A 122 -4.97 -7.71 3.34
CA ILE A 122 -4.99 -6.67 4.35
C ILE A 122 -3.65 -6.69 5.07
N VAL A 123 -2.93 -5.57 5.01
CA VAL A 123 -1.68 -5.37 5.73
C VAL A 123 -1.90 -4.32 6.82
N GLU A 124 -1.70 -4.73 8.05
CA GLU A 124 -1.74 -3.85 9.21
C GLU A 124 -0.33 -3.58 9.68
N ALA A 125 -0.03 -2.32 9.97
CA ALA A 125 1.26 -1.95 10.49
C ALA A 125 1.46 -2.54 11.89
N ASP A 126 2.49 -3.33 12.06
CA ASP A 126 2.93 -3.82 13.37
C ASP A 126 4.22 -3.15 13.82
N ALA A 127 4.68 -3.49 15.02
CA ALA A 127 5.90 -2.92 15.59
C ALA A 127 7.16 -3.26 14.78
N ASP A 128 7.21 -4.46 14.19
CA ASP A 128 8.36 -4.90 13.39
C ASP A 128 8.39 -4.19 12.04
N MET A 129 7.27 -4.12 11.33
CA MET A 129 7.13 -3.36 10.08
C MET A 129 7.46 -1.87 10.29
N THR A 130 7.00 -1.30 11.39
CA THR A 130 7.31 0.08 11.76
C THR A 130 8.81 0.28 11.99
N ALA A 131 9.47 -0.66 12.66
CA ALA A 131 10.92 -0.62 12.88
C ALA A 131 11.70 -0.78 11.56
N GLN A 132 11.27 -1.69 10.69
CA GLN A 132 11.86 -1.89 9.36
C GLN A 132 11.74 -0.64 8.49
N TYR A 133 10.56 -0.03 8.44
CA TYR A 133 10.35 1.23 7.72
C TYR A 133 11.26 2.34 8.24
N ARG A 134 11.31 2.54 9.55
CA ARG A 134 12.17 3.57 10.16
C ARG A 134 13.65 3.31 9.87
N ARG A 135 14.09 2.06 9.88
CA ARG A 135 15.47 1.67 9.51
C ARG A 135 15.74 1.98 8.04
N ARG A 136 14.86 1.56 7.12
CA ARG A 136 14.96 1.86 5.68
C ARG A 136 15.09 3.36 5.45
N ARG A 137 14.23 4.15 6.08
CA ARG A 137 14.22 5.61 5.97
C ARG A 137 15.54 6.25 6.44
N LYS A 138 16.08 5.77 7.56
CA LYS A 138 17.40 6.23 8.04
C LYS A 138 18.52 5.93 7.06
N VAL A 139 18.52 4.74 6.46
CA VAL A 139 19.52 4.35 5.46
C VAL A 139 19.38 5.21 4.21
N GLU A 140 18.19 5.43 3.69
CA GLU A 140 17.95 6.29 2.53
C GLU A 140 18.48 7.72 2.74
N ILE A 141 18.21 8.30 3.91
CA ILE A 141 18.71 9.64 4.27
C ILE A 141 20.23 9.63 4.36
N ALA A 142 20.84 8.62 5.00
CA ALA A 142 22.28 8.51 5.14
C ALA A 142 22.98 8.34 3.79
N VAL A 143 22.42 7.51 2.89
CA VAL A 143 22.92 7.31 1.53
C VAL A 143 22.84 8.61 0.72
N ALA A 144 21.67 9.28 0.73
CA ALA A 144 21.50 10.55 0.03
C ALA A 144 22.48 11.63 0.51
N ARG A 145 22.74 11.66 1.82
CA ARG A 145 23.76 12.54 2.41
C ARG A 145 25.18 12.16 1.95
N ALA A 146 25.54 10.89 2.02
CA ALA A 146 26.86 10.40 1.63
C ALA A 146 27.16 10.64 0.15
N ILE A 147 26.15 10.54 -0.75
CA ILE A 147 26.29 10.89 -2.17
C ILE A 147 26.66 12.38 -2.31
N ARG A 148 25.89 13.25 -1.65
CA ARG A 148 26.08 14.70 -1.72
C ARG A 148 27.44 15.14 -1.16
N GLU A 149 27.87 14.53 -0.06
CA GLU A 149 29.11 14.85 0.66
C GLU A 149 30.31 14.07 0.13
N LYS A 150 30.15 13.24 -0.92
CA LYS A 150 31.19 12.35 -1.48
C LYS A 150 31.82 11.43 -0.40
N GLY A 151 31.01 10.99 0.56
CA GLY A 151 31.45 10.26 1.75
C GLY A 151 31.54 8.73 1.54
N PHE A 152 31.42 8.23 0.30
CA PHE A 152 31.59 6.81 0.02
C PHE A 152 33.08 6.46 -0.07
N LEU A 153 33.46 5.39 0.63
CA LEU A 153 34.78 4.77 0.52
C LEU A 153 34.63 3.44 -0.20
N VAL A 154 35.50 3.21 -1.16
CA VAL A 154 35.54 1.94 -1.90
C VAL A 154 36.50 0.99 -1.17
N TYR A 155 36.00 -0.19 -0.79
CA TYR A 155 36.79 -1.27 -0.26
C TYR A 155 36.80 -2.41 -1.26
N TYR A 156 37.96 -3.01 -1.43
CA TYR A 156 38.16 -4.18 -2.26
C TYR A 156 38.29 -5.42 -1.39
N GLN A 157 37.52 -6.45 -1.69
CA GLN A 157 37.68 -7.75 -1.08
C GLN A 157 38.60 -8.58 -2.00
N PRO A 158 39.78 -9.00 -1.53
CA PRO A 158 40.67 -9.83 -2.33
C PRO A 158 40.04 -11.21 -2.57
N VAL A 159 40.00 -11.64 -3.80
CA VAL A 159 39.60 -13.00 -4.19
C VAL A 159 40.86 -13.76 -4.53
N TYR A 160 41.11 -14.90 -3.84
CA TYR A 160 42.26 -15.74 -4.10
C TYR A 160 41.91 -16.88 -5.06
N SER A 161 42.60 -16.93 -6.21
CA SER A 161 42.45 -18.01 -7.17
C SER A 161 43.26 -19.23 -6.68
N LEU A 162 42.55 -20.30 -6.34
CA LEU A 162 43.21 -21.58 -5.96
C LEU A 162 43.97 -22.22 -7.13
N LYS A 163 43.55 -21.96 -8.36
CA LYS A 163 44.17 -22.48 -9.59
C LYS A 163 45.45 -21.73 -9.90
N GLU A 164 45.40 -20.41 -9.84
CA GLU A 164 46.52 -19.54 -10.22
C GLU A 164 47.41 -19.18 -9.01
N LYS A 165 46.95 -19.54 -7.80
CA LYS A 165 47.63 -19.30 -6.52
C LYS A 165 47.99 -17.82 -6.28
N GLN A 166 47.14 -16.92 -6.72
CA GLN A 166 47.31 -15.46 -6.55
C GLN A 166 45.99 -14.76 -6.30
N ILE A 167 46.07 -13.50 -5.85
CA ILE A 167 44.91 -12.62 -5.71
C ILE A 167 44.53 -12.09 -7.10
N VAL A 168 43.24 -12.16 -7.44
CA VAL A 168 42.65 -11.70 -8.70
C VAL A 168 41.62 -10.60 -8.46
#